data_345d5f388a730202ac9206e892eba802
#
_entry.id   345d5f388a730202ac9206e892eba802
#
_cell.length_a   1.000
_cell.length_b   1.000
_cell.length_c   1.000
_cell.angle_alpha   90.00
_cell.angle_beta   90.00
_cell.angle_gamma   90.00
#
_symmetry.space_group_name_H-M   'P 1'
#
loop_
_entity.id
_entity.type
_entity.pdbx_description
1 polymer ?
#
loop_
_entity_poly.entity_id
_entity_poly.type
_entity_poly.pdbx_seq_one_letter_code
_entity_poly.pdbx_strand_id
1 'polypeptide(L)'
;MIRPKVLFLCSGNSCRTQMAEAFLRDMGGDRFEPLSAGAEAAEMLDPDAVAAMLEVGLDISGQQPKRIDPFMRERVSYLVTLCEREIERTCPIFPGAFWRLKWPIENPATANDRDEHRALVRRARDEIREHVIRFVQEHS
;
A
#
# COMPACT_ATOMS: atom_id res chain seq x y z
N MET A 1 18.51 0.68 16.53
CA MET A 1 18.38 -0.50 15.68
C MET A 1 17.72 -0.13 14.36
N ILE A 2 18.27 -0.58 13.26
CA ILE A 2 17.73 -0.29 11.94
C ILE A 2 16.57 -1.25 11.65
N ARG A 3 15.41 -0.69 11.34
CA ARG A 3 14.25 -1.50 10.97
C ARG A 3 14.27 -1.77 9.47
N PRO A 4 13.98 -3.00 9.03
CA PRO A 4 13.89 -3.27 7.60
C PRO A 4 12.77 -2.45 6.95
N LYS A 5 13.07 -1.90 5.78
CA LYS A 5 12.10 -1.10 5.03
C LYS A 5 11.18 -2.00 4.22
N VAL A 6 9.89 -1.72 4.29
CA VAL A 6 8.86 -2.40 3.50
C VAL A 6 8.17 -1.36 2.64
N LEU A 7 8.40 -1.44 1.33
CA LEU A 7 7.81 -0.49 0.38
C LEU A 7 6.61 -1.13 -0.31
N PHE A 8 5.44 -0.55 -0.09
CA PHE A 8 4.21 -0.94 -0.78
C PHE A 8 4.08 -0.11 -2.05
N LEU A 9 3.87 -0.78 -3.17
CA LEU A 9 3.90 -0.14 -4.48
C LEU A 9 2.63 -0.43 -5.28
N CYS A 10 2.03 0.61 -5.85
CA CYS A 10 0.92 0.50 -6.79
C CYS A 10 1.02 1.65 -7.80
N SER A 11 -0.01 1.84 -8.64
CA SER A 11 0.02 2.91 -9.63
C SER A 11 -0.17 4.30 -9.01
N GLY A 12 -1.25 4.50 -8.25
CA GLY A 12 -1.65 5.83 -7.79
C GLY A 12 -1.22 6.23 -6.38
N ASN A 13 -0.91 5.25 -5.53
CA ASN A 13 -0.59 5.50 -4.11
C ASN A 13 -1.66 6.34 -3.39
N SER A 14 -2.92 6.15 -3.74
CA SER A 14 -4.02 6.91 -3.14
C SER A 14 -4.95 6.06 -2.28
N CYS A 15 -4.91 4.75 -2.39
CA CYS A 15 -5.84 3.85 -1.70
C CYS A 15 -5.12 2.62 -1.14
N ARG A 16 -4.88 1.60 -1.99
CA ARG A 16 -4.39 0.29 -1.54
C ARG A 16 -3.08 0.34 -0.76
N THR A 17 -2.08 0.99 -1.31
CA THR A 17 -0.76 1.06 -0.65
C THR A 17 -0.76 1.97 0.57
N GLN A 18 -1.60 2.99 0.58
CA GLN A 18 -1.74 3.85 1.76
C GLN A 18 -2.35 3.09 2.93
N MET A 19 -3.35 2.25 2.65
CA MET A 19 -3.94 1.41 3.68
C MET A 19 -2.93 0.38 4.20
N ALA A 20 -2.16 -0.23 3.29
CA ALA A 20 -1.14 -1.20 3.68
C ALA A 20 -0.07 -0.57 4.57
N GLU A 21 0.40 0.62 4.21
CA GLU A 21 1.38 1.34 5.02
C GLU A 21 0.85 1.58 6.43
N ALA A 22 -0.39 2.02 6.55
CA ALA A 22 -1.00 2.30 7.85
C ALA A 22 -1.17 1.04 8.70
N PHE A 23 -1.61 -0.05 8.10
CA PHE A 23 -1.74 -1.31 8.84
C PHE A 23 -0.38 -1.81 9.35
N LEU A 24 0.65 -1.75 8.51
CA LEU A 24 1.97 -2.21 8.95
C LEU A 24 2.53 -1.30 10.04
N ARG A 25 2.31 0.01 9.94
CA ARG A 25 2.74 0.93 10.99
C ARG A 25 2.06 0.62 12.31
N ASP A 26 0.77 0.30 12.26
CA ASP A 26 0.00 -0.03 13.45
C ASP A 26 0.42 -1.36 14.06
N MET A 27 0.60 -2.39 13.22
CA MET A 27 0.86 -3.75 13.70
C MET A 27 2.33 -4.08 13.91
N GLY A 28 3.22 -3.42 13.21
CA GLY A 28 4.65 -3.75 13.24
C GLY A 28 5.60 -2.58 13.09
N GLY A 29 5.14 -1.36 13.43
CA GLY A 29 5.95 -0.16 13.26
C GLY A 29 7.20 -0.09 14.14
N ASP A 30 7.25 -0.90 15.18
CA ASP A 30 8.45 -1.03 16.02
C ASP A 30 9.50 -1.96 15.40
N ARG A 31 9.11 -2.81 14.46
CA ARG A 31 10.00 -3.79 13.83
C ARG A 31 10.27 -3.51 12.36
N PHE A 32 9.40 -2.76 11.70
CA PHE A 32 9.50 -2.46 10.27
C PHE A 32 9.33 -0.96 10.03
N GLU A 33 9.97 -0.47 8.96
CA GLU A 33 9.73 0.90 8.50
C GLU A 33 8.82 0.82 7.28
N PRO A 34 7.52 1.13 7.41
CA PRO A 34 6.60 1.05 6.29
C PRO A 34 6.69 2.29 5.40
N LEU A 35 6.70 2.05 4.10
CA LEU A 35 6.76 3.09 3.08
C LEU A 35 5.74 2.74 1.99
N SER A 36 5.27 3.74 1.26
CA SER A 36 4.42 3.49 0.11
C SER A 36 4.71 4.50 -0.99
N ALA A 37 4.49 4.10 -2.24
CA ALA A 37 4.71 4.96 -3.39
C ALA A 37 3.89 4.47 -4.58
N GLY A 38 3.74 5.33 -5.59
CA GLY A 38 3.05 4.99 -6.82
C GLY A 38 3.87 5.35 -8.05
N ALA A 39 3.69 4.58 -9.12
CA ALA A 39 4.33 4.88 -10.40
C ALA A 39 3.83 6.24 -10.93
N GLU A 40 2.54 6.51 -10.76
CA GLU A 40 1.90 7.76 -11.16
C GLU A 40 1.06 8.24 -9.98
N ALA A 41 1.71 8.88 -9.00
CA ALA A 41 1.04 9.26 -7.77
C ALA A 41 -0.11 10.23 -8.02
N ALA A 42 -1.26 9.94 -7.39
CA ALA A 42 -2.42 10.81 -7.42
C ALA A 42 -2.14 12.12 -6.66
N GLU A 43 -2.97 13.12 -6.88
CA GLU A 43 -2.80 14.40 -6.18
C GLU A 43 -3.23 14.33 -4.73
N MET A 44 -4.19 13.46 -4.41
CA MET A 44 -4.73 13.35 -3.06
C MET A 44 -5.13 11.91 -2.75
N LEU A 45 -5.30 11.61 -1.48
CA LEU A 45 -5.81 10.33 -1.04
C LEU A 45 -7.24 10.12 -1.51
N ASP A 46 -7.60 8.87 -1.74
CA ASP A 46 -8.98 8.49 -2.01
C ASP A 46 -9.80 8.72 -0.73
N PRO A 47 -10.83 9.59 -0.76
CA PRO A 47 -11.63 9.86 0.44
C PRO A 47 -12.32 8.61 1.01
N ASP A 48 -12.68 7.66 0.14
CA ASP A 48 -13.29 6.41 0.62
C ASP A 48 -12.28 5.53 1.35
N ALA A 49 -11.00 5.62 0.99
CA ALA A 49 -9.95 4.93 1.74
C ALA A 49 -9.79 5.54 3.12
N VAL A 50 -9.81 6.87 3.22
CA VAL A 50 -9.76 7.56 4.51
C VAL A 50 -10.93 7.12 5.40
N ALA A 51 -12.13 7.13 4.84
CA ALA A 51 -13.32 6.72 5.59
C ALA A 51 -13.27 5.26 6.01
N ALA A 52 -12.84 4.38 5.11
CA ALA A 52 -12.76 2.95 5.40
C ALA A 52 -11.76 2.64 6.52
N MET A 53 -10.63 3.35 6.54
CA MET A 53 -9.63 3.15 7.57
C MET A 53 -10.10 3.68 8.93
N LEU A 54 -10.85 4.77 8.94
CA LEU A 54 -11.46 5.25 10.18
C LEU A 54 -12.42 4.24 10.79
N GLU A 55 -13.11 3.47 9.96
CA GLU A 55 -14.01 2.42 10.45
C GLU A 55 -13.28 1.37 11.30
N VAL A 56 -12.00 1.19 11.07
CA VAL A 56 -11.19 0.23 11.84
C VAL A 56 -10.21 0.94 12.79
N GLY A 57 -10.44 2.22 13.05
CA GLY A 57 -9.71 2.97 14.06
C GLY A 57 -8.38 3.58 13.61
N LEU A 58 -8.12 3.62 12.31
CA LEU A 58 -6.87 4.19 11.79
C LEU A 58 -7.15 5.43 10.95
N ASP A 59 -6.55 6.55 11.32
CA ASP A 59 -6.68 7.81 10.60
C ASP A 59 -5.50 8.00 9.65
N ILE A 60 -5.77 7.91 8.35
CA ILE A 60 -4.72 8.12 7.33
C ILE A 60 -4.80 9.51 6.70
N SER A 61 -5.65 10.40 7.20
CA SER A 61 -5.85 11.71 6.57
C SER A 61 -4.59 12.57 6.49
N GLY A 62 -3.59 12.30 7.33
CA GLY A 62 -2.32 13.00 7.29
C GLY A 62 -1.30 12.41 6.31
N GLN A 63 -1.59 11.27 5.70
CA GLN A 63 -0.71 10.67 4.71
C GLN A 63 -0.91 11.35 3.36
N GLN A 64 0.09 11.27 2.48
CA GLN A 64 0.03 11.87 1.15
C GLN A 64 0.50 10.90 0.08
N PRO A 65 -0.08 10.94 -1.12
CA PRO A 65 0.45 10.15 -2.24
C PRO A 65 1.89 10.55 -2.56
N LYS A 66 2.72 9.55 -2.84
CA LYS A 66 4.15 9.74 -3.12
C LYS A 66 4.54 9.03 -4.40
N ARG A 67 5.40 9.65 -5.18
CA ARG A 67 5.93 9.04 -6.40
C ARG A 67 7.07 8.09 -6.05
N ILE A 68 7.24 7.08 -6.90
CA ILE A 68 8.31 6.10 -6.71
C ILE A 68 9.70 6.68 -6.95
N ASP A 69 9.80 7.73 -7.79
CA ASP A 69 11.10 8.25 -8.25
C ASP A 69 12.13 8.48 -7.13
N PRO A 70 11.76 9.17 -6.03
CA PRO A 70 12.73 9.38 -4.95
C PRO A 70 13.21 8.08 -4.29
N PHE A 71 12.43 7.01 -4.40
CA PHE A 71 12.77 5.73 -3.78
C PHE A 71 13.65 4.85 -4.66
N MET A 72 13.79 5.17 -5.96
CA MET A 72 14.50 4.30 -6.90
C MET A 72 15.98 4.07 -6.57
N ARG A 73 16.57 4.93 -5.78
CA ARG A 73 17.98 4.80 -5.35
C ARG A 73 18.11 4.18 -3.96
N GLU A 74 16.99 3.96 -3.28
CA GLU A 74 17.02 3.36 -1.96
C GLU A 74 17.03 1.84 -2.04
N ARG A 75 17.46 1.22 -0.96
CA ARG A 75 17.37 -0.23 -0.80
C ARG A 75 16.27 -0.53 0.20
N VAL A 76 15.40 -1.45 -0.17
CA VAL A 76 14.33 -1.89 0.71
C VAL A 76 14.45 -3.40 0.93
N SER A 77 14.10 -3.84 2.13
CA SER A 77 14.11 -5.28 2.43
C SER A 77 13.00 -6.00 1.71
N TYR A 78 11.83 -5.39 1.68
CA TYR A 78 10.65 -5.99 1.04
C TYR A 78 9.99 -5.00 0.11
N LEU A 79 9.76 -5.40 -1.13
CA LEU A 79 8.92 -4.68 -2.07
C LEU A 79 7.63 -5.46 -2.21
N VAL A 80 6.51 -4.85 -1.84
CA VAL A 80 5.20 -5.49 -1.91
C VAL A 80 4.35 -4.76 -2.94
N THR A 81 4.01 -5.43 -4.04
CA THR A 81 3.17 -4.85 -5.08
C THR A 81 1.72 -5.28 -4.85
N LEU A 82 0.82 -4.30 -4.89
CA LEU A 82 -0.61 -4.53 -4.64
C LEU A 82 -1.47 -4.43 -5.89
N CYS A 83 -0.92 -3.89 -6.98
CA CYS A 83 -1.63 -3.81 -8.25
C CYS A 83 -1.62 -5.15 -8.96
N GLU A 84 -2.69 -5.44 -9.71
CA GLU A 84 -2.77 -6.67 -10.49
C GLU A 84 -2.00 -6.58 -11.80
N ARG A 85 -2.39 -5.64 -12.67
CA ARG A 85 -1.81 -5.52 -14.01
C ARG A 85 -1.14 -4.19 -14.30
N GLU A 86 -1.60 -3.12 -13.68
CA GLU A 86 -1.10 -1.77 -13.99
C GLU A 86 0.38 -1.64 -13.72
N ILE A 87 0.84 -2.26 -12.63
CA ILE A 87 2.25 -2.15 -12.22
C ILE A 87 3.19 -2.75 -13.25
N GLU A 88 2.75 -3.78 -13.96
CA GLU A 88 3.57 -4.44 -14.98
C GLU A 88 3.79 -3.55 -16.20
N ARG A 89 2.87 -2.60 -16.43
CA ARG A 89 2.93 -1.70 -17.59
C ARG A 89 3.55 -0.35 -17.26
N THR A 90 3.31 0.17 -16.07
CA THR A 90 3.64 1.55 -15.75
C THR A 90 4.79 1.69 -14.77
N CYS A 91 5.06 0.66 -13.98
CA CYS A 91 6.09 0.73 -12.96
C CYS A 91 7.42 0.19 -13.47
N PRO A 92 8.49 0.97 -13.41
CA PRO A 92 9.81 0.45 -13.75
C PRO A 92 10.25 -0.61 -12.75
N ILE A 93 11.19 -1.46 -13.15
CA ILE A 93 11.77 -2.45 -12.25
C ILE A 93 12.43 -1.71 -11.10
N PHE A 94 12.10 -2.10 -9.87
CA PHE A 94 12.72 -1.55 -8.67
C PHE A 94 13.92 -2.41 -8.30
N PRO A 95 15.15 -1.95 -8.59
CA PRO A 95 16.33 -2.82 -8.44
C PRO A 95 16.79 -3.02 -6.99
N GLY A 96 16.38 -2.14 -6.09
CA GLY A 96 16.87 -2.12 -4.71
C GLY A 96 16.14 -3.03 -3.74
N ALA A 97 15.27 -3.91 -4.21
CA ALA A 97 14.52 -4.79 -3.33
C ALA A 97 15.26 -6.09 -3.08
N PHE A 98 15.36 -6.50 -1.81
CA PHE A 98 15.93 -7.78 -1.45
C PHE A 98 14.93 -8.91 -1.64
N TRP A 99 13.69 -8.74 -1.13
CA TRP A 99 12.57 -9.65 -1.29
C TRP A 99 11.45 -8.99 -2.04
N ARG A 100 10.78 -9.73 -2.94
CA ARG A 100 9.64 -9.22 -3.72
C ARG A 100 8.42 -10.06 -3.43
N LEU A 101 7.36 -9.38 -2.98
CA LEU A 101 6.09 -10.03 -2.66
C LEU A 101 4.99 -9.45 -3.54
N LYS A 102 4.01 -10.27 -3.87
CA LYS A 102 2.86 -9.86 -4.66
C LYS A 102 1.59 -10.16 -3.87
N TRP A 103 0.83 -9.11 -3.59
CA TRP A 103 -0.48 -9.23 -2.96
C TRP A 103 -1.49 -8.58 -3.92
N PRO A 104 -1.95 -9.30 -4.97
CA PRO A 104 -2.87 -8.67 -5.93
C PRO A 104 -4.20 -8.33 -5.28
N ILE A 105 -4.52 -7.04 -5.29
CA ILE A 105 -5.75 -6.51 -4.70
C ILE A 105 -6.52 -5.79 -5.81
N GLU A 106 -7.81 -6.08 -5.95
CA GLU A 106 -8.64 -5.46 -6.98
C GLU A 106 -8.61 -3.94 -6.86
N ASN A 107 -8.44 -3.27 -7.99
CA ASN A 107 -8.37 -1.81 -8.01
C ASN A 107 -9.77 -1.22 -7.85
N PRO A 108 -10.06 -0.48 -6.76
CA PRO A 108 -11.38 0.14 -6.58
C PRO A 108 -11.78 1.11 -7.68
N ALA A 109 -10.80 1.65 -8.43
CA ALA A 109 -11.10 2.55 -9.55
C ALA A 109 -11.87 1.87 -10.69
N THR A 110 -11.96 0.53 -10.71
CA THR A 110 -12.75 -0.19 -11.69
C THR A 110 -14.24 -0.17 -11.41
N ALA A 111 -14.66 0.36 -10.26
CA ALA A 111 -16.06 0.42 -9.87
C ALA A 111 -16.88 1.26 -10.84
N ASN A 112 -18.14 0.86 -11.04
CA ASN A 112 -19.05 1.54 -11.96
C ASN A 112 -19.77 2.73 -11.33
N ASP A 113 -19.93 2.72 -10.01
CA ASP A 113 -20.59 3.80 -9.29
C ASP A 113 -19.96 3.97 -7.91
N ARG A 114 -20.42 4.98 -7.18
CA ARG A 114 -19.84 5.33 -5.89
C ARG A 114 -20.06 4.27 -4.82
N ASP A 115 -21.23 3.65 -4.81
CA ASP A 115 -21.52 2.62 -3.81
C ASP A 115 -20.64 1.39 -4.03
N GLU A 116 -20.45 1.01 -5.29
CA GLU A 116 -19.55 -0.08 -5.65
C GLU A 116 -18.12 0.27 -5.28
N HIS A 117 -17.69 1.52 -5.54
CA HIS A 117 -16.35 1.98 -5.17
C HIS A 117 -16.10 1.83 -3.68
N ARG A 118 -17.05 2.26 -2.85
CA ARG A 118 -16.92 2.12 -1.41
C ARG A 118 -16.83 0.67 -0.97
N ALA A 119 -17.65 -0.19 -1.59
CA ALA A 119 -17.63 -1.62 -1.28
C ALA A 119 -16.29 -2.24 -1.65
N LEU A 120 -15.72 -1.89 -2.81
CA LEU A 120 -14.42 -2.39 -3.23
C LEU A 120 -13.30 -1.88 -2.35
N VAL A 121 -13.36 -0.64 -1.89
CA VAL A 121 -12.38 -0.09 -0.96
C VAL A 121 -12.41 -0.86 0.36
N ARG A 122 -13.58 -1.14 0.90
CA ARG A 122 -13.70 -1.92 2.14
C ARG A 122 -13.18 -3.34 1.98
N ARG A 123 -13.47 -3.96 0.84
CA ARG A 123 -12.95 -5.30 0.55
C ARG A 123 -11.43 -5.28 0.46
N ALA A 124 -10.88 -4.29 -0.26
CA ALA A 124 -9.43 -4.13 -0.37
C ALA A 124 -8.81 -3.94 1.02
N ARG A 125 -9.40 -3.09 1.85
CA ARG A 125 -8.94 -2.87 3.22
C ARG A 125 -8.85 -4.19 3.99
N ASP A 126 -9.91 -4.98 3.93
CA ASP A 126 -9.95 -6.22 4.70
C ASP A 126 -8.95 -7.26 4.18
N GLU A 127 -8.80 -7.38 2.87
CA GLU A 127 -7.81 -8.27 2.27
C GLU A 127 -6.38 -7.85 2.60
N ILE A 128 -6.09 -6.56 2.49
CA ILE A 128 -4.77 -6.01 2.82
C ILE A 128 -4.46 -6.25 4.29
N ARG A 129 -5.44 -6.03 5.16
CA ARG A 129 -5.26 -6.26 6.60
C ARG A 129 -4.84 -7.70 6.87
N GLU A 130 -5.48 -8.66 6.24
CA GLU A 130 -5.13 -10.07 6.41
C GLU A 130 -3.71 -10.36 5.93
N HIS A 131 -3.31 -9.79 4.79
CA HIS A 131 -1.95 -9.94 4.30
C HIS A 131 -0.93 -9.36 5.28
N VAL A 132 -1.20 -8.18 5.83
CA VAL A 132 -0.28 -7.54 6.78
C VAL A 132 -0.18 -8.34 8.06
N ILE A 133 -1.30 -8.85 8.57
CA ILE A 133 -1.30 -9.70 9.77
C ILE A 133 -0.38 -10.90 9.56
N ARG A 134 -0.53 -11.59 8.44
CA ARG A 134 0.31 -12.76 8.14
C ARG A 134 1.76 -12.39 7.96
N PHE A 135 2.02 -11.27 7.29
CA PHE A 135 3.38 -10.79 7.08
C PHE A 135 4.09 -10.55 8.42
N VAL A 136 3.43 -9.85 9.33
CA VAL A 136 3.99 -9.55 10.65
C VAL A 136 4.23 -10.84 11.44
N GLN A 137 3.32 -11.79 11.37
CA GLN A 137 3.47 -13.08 12.07
C GLN A 137 4.65 -13.89 11.51
N GLU A 138 4.81 -13.92 10.20
CA GLU A 138 5.86 -14.71 9.54
C GLU A 138 7.25 -14.10 9.70
N HIS A 139 7.33 -12.82 9.97
CA HIS A 139 8.60 -12.09 10.03
C HIS A 139 8.90 -11.52 11.42
N SER A 140 8.22 -12.01 12.42
CA SER A 140 8.44 -11.53 13.80
C SER A 140 9.55 -12.29 14.54
#